data_c2564c09feb1c069d0c4487e85a61920
#
_entry.id   c2564c09feb1c069d0c4487e85a61920
#
_cell.length_a   1.000
_cell.length_b   1.000
_cell.length_c   1.000
_cell.angle_alpha   90.00
_cell.angle_beta   90.00
_cell.angle_gamma   90.00
#
_symmetry.space_group_name_H-M   'P 1'
#
loop_
_entity.id
_entity.type
_entity.pdbx_description
1 polymer ?
#
loop_
_entity_poly.entity_id
_entity_poly.type
_entity_poly.pdbx_seq_one_letter_code
_entity_poly.pdbx_strand_id
1 'polypeptide(L)'
;HLVIRRQRQMCIRDRNISEKRLPIPMLLSVGAINSYLINNKLRGYVSINVQTGEALDTHSFATLLGVGATTVNPYLALDCLYQRFEKKLFGNFEYEDCIKRYIKSVNSGLLKIMSKMGISVLSSYRGGCNFETVGLSRTIVSDYFPGVVSKISGIGLTGIEKKIRVIHDEAFESEDSVLPIGGIYRYRKNGELHQYQGKLIHMLQSAVGSGSYTVYKKYAEGIYNLPPINLRDLIDFRKRYLNKSIDVSEVEPIENILKRFGSGSMSHGALSKEAHETLAIGMNRIRGASCSGEGGELSLIHI
;
A
#
# COMPACT_ATOMS: atom_id res chain seq x y z
N HIS A 1 25.33 -45.13 -4.28
CA HIS A 1 24.32 -44.90 -3.24
C HIS A 1 23.88 -43.44 -3.30
N LEU A 2 22.87 -43.16 -4.11
CA LEU A 2 22.11 -41.90 -4.01
C LEU A 2 21.28 -41.95 -2.74
N VAL A 3 21.81 -41.40 -1.66
CA VAL A 3 21.01 -41.05 -0.49
C VAL A 3 20.12 -39.92 -0.91
N ILE A 4 18.91 -40.20 -1.36
CA ILE A 4 17.85 -39.20 -1.56
C ILE A 4 17.57 -38.67 -0.16
N ARG A 5 18.16 -37.50 0.16
CA ARG A 5 17.86 -36.77 1.40
C ARG A 5 16.38 -36.37 1.31
N ARG A 6 15.54 -37.10 2.04
CA ARG A 6 14.11 -36.68 2.18
C ARG A 6 14.16 -35.34 2.91
N GLN A 7 13.89 -34.28 2.16
CA GLN A 7 13.77 -32.96 2.72
C GLN A 7 12.60 -32.95 3.70
N ARG A 8 12.85 -32.61 4.94
CA ARG A 8 11.79 -32.49 5.94
C ARG A 8 10.91 -31.30 5.60
N GLN A 9 9.61 -31.48 5.69
CA GLN A 9 8.63 -30.43 5.47
C GLN A 9 8.08 -29.95 6.79
N MET A 10 8.13 -28.64 7.01
CA MET A 10 7.47 -27.99 8.12
C MET A 10 6.27 -27.22 7.59
N CYS A 11 5.06 -27.58 8.03
CA CYS A 11 3.84 -26.90 7.62
C CYS A 11 3.38 -25.95 8.72
N ILE A 12 3.23 -24.68 8.37
CA ILE A 12 2.65 -23.65 9.21
C ILE A 12 1.24 -23.36 8.69
N ARG A 13 0.23 -23.43 9.57
CA ARG A 13 -1.18 -23.33 9.17
C ARG A 13 -1.95 -22.44 10.14
N ASP A 14 -2.88 -21.64 9.60
CA ASP A 14 -3.81 -20.79 10.36
C ASP A 14 -5.29 -21.24 10.24
N ARG A 15 -5.55 -22.44 9.71
CA ARG A 15 -6.92 -22.95 9.45
C ARG A 15 -7.78 -23.22 10.69
N ASN A 16 -7.21 -23.23 11.87
CA ASN A 16 -7.93 -23.56 13.12
C ASN A 16 -8.38 -22.29 13.88
N ILE A 17 -8.71 -21.25 13.19
CA ILE A 17 -9.28 -20.03 13.77
C ILE A 17 -10.70 -20.33 14.23
N SER A 18 -11.05 -19.88 15.42
CA SER A 18 -12.39 -19.99 15.99
C SER A 18 -12.62 -18.87 16.99
N GLU A 19 -13.82 -18.68 17.47
CA GLU A 19 -14.16 -17.70 18.50
C GLU A 19 -13.18 -17.67 19.69
N LYS A 20 -12.61 -18.82 20.06
CA LYS A 20 -11.64 -18.97 21.17
C LYS A 20 -10.18 -19.07 20.72
N ARG A 21 -9.90 -18.97 19.44
CA ARG A 21 -8.55 -19.18 18.87
C ARG A 21 -8.21 -18.13 17.83
N LEU A 22 -7.33 -17.22 18.23
CA LEU A 22 -6.80 -16.17 17.34
C LEU A 22 -5.63 -16.73 16.52
N PRO A 23 -5.45 -16.28 15.27
CA PRO A 23 -4.26 -16.60 14.49
C PRO A 23 -3.06 -15.77 14.96
N ILE A 24 -1.88 -16.36 14.90
CA ILE A 24 -0.64 -15.57 14.90
C ILE A 24 -0.42 -15.11 13.45
N PRO A 25 -0.06 -13.84 13.19
CA PRO A 25 0.23 -13.38 11.83
C PRO A 25 1.21 -14.30 11.14
N MET A 26 0.86 -14.75 9.94
CA MET A 26 1.62 -15.77 9.24
C MET A 26 3.05 -15.30 8.94
N LEU A 27 3.22 -14.03 8.58
CA LEU A 27 4.54 -13.45 8.32
C LEU A 27 5.44 -13.53 9.57
N LEU A 28 4.90 -13.22 10.76
CA LEU A 28 5.63 -13.33 12.03
C LEU A 28 6.01 -14.78 12.35
N SER A 29 5.07 -15.70 12.12
CA SER A 29 5.29 -17.13 12.33
C SER A 29 6.39 -17.68 11.42
N VAL A 30 6.39 -17.31 10.14
CA VAL A 30 7.42 -17.72 9.18
C VAL A 30 8.76 -17.12 9.55
N GLY A 31 8.82 -15.83 9.91
CA GLY A 31 10.06 -15.16 10.34
C GLY A 31 10.67 -15.83 11.56
N ALA A 32 9.84 -16.09 12.60
CA ALA A 32 10.29 -16.76 13.81
C ALA A 32 10.86 -18.16 13.54
N ILE A 33 10.15 -18.98 12.76
CA ILE A 33 10.58 -20.34 12.44
C ILE A 33 11.83 -20.31 11.55
N ASN A 34 11.88 -19.44 10.57
CA ASN A 34 13.05 -19.32 9.69
C ASN A 34 14.29 -18.91 10.48
N SER A 35 14.18 -17.92 11.36
CA SER A 35 15.28 -17.47 12.25
C SER A 35 15.72 -18.58 13.20
N TYR A 36 14.78 -19.30 13.80
CA TYR A 36 15.08 -20.46 14.65
C TYR A 36 15.85 -21.54 13.88
N LEU A 37 15.41 -21.90 12.68
CA LEU A 37 16.06 -22.92 11.86
C LEU A 37 17.48 -22.48 11.41
N ILE A 38 17.68 -21.20 11.12
CA ILE A 38 19.00 -20.66 10.78
C ILE A 38 19.94 -20.76 11.99
N ASN A 39 19.51 -20.27 13.15
CA ASN A 39 20.32 -20.26 14.38
C ASN A 39 20.73 -21.67 14.82
N ASN A 40 19.86 -22.66 14.56
CA ASN A 40 20.15 -24.08 14.86
C ASN A 40 20.81 -24.83 13.68
N LYS A 41 21.22 -24.16 12.60
CA LYS A 41 21.82 -24.76 11.40
C LYS A 41 20.95 -25.82 10.70
N LEU A 42 19.65 -25.73 10.88
CA LEU A 42 18.66 -26.68 10.34
C LEU A 42 18.01 -26.21 9.03
N ARG A 43 18.16 -24.92 8.70
CA ARG A 43 17.42 -24.31 7.59
C ARG A 43 17.64 -25.01 6.25
N GLY A 44 18.84 -25.49 5.98
CA GLY A 44 19.18 -26.21 4.75
C GLY A 44 18.51 -27.59 4.58
N TYR A 45 17.97 -28.14 5.67
CA TYR A 45 17.32 -29.47 5.66
C TYR A 45 15.81 -29.43 5.63
N VAL A 46 15.20 -28.21 5.74
CA VAL A 46 13.75 -28.06 5.95
C VAL A 46 13.17 -27.11 4.90
N SER A 47 12.05 -27.54 4.31
CA SER A 47 11.15 -26.65 3.53
C SER A 47 10.06 -26.12 4.45
N ILE A 48 9.83 -24.80 4.42
CA ILE A 48 8.76 -24.14 5.16
C ILE A 48 7.57 -24.00 4.20
N ASN A 49 6.53 -24.79 4.43
CA ASN A 49 5.28 -24.76 3.67
C ASN A 49 4.24 -23.99 4.46
N VAL A 50 3.69 -22.96 3.86
CA VAL A 50 2.71 -22.06 4.49
C VAL A 50 1.33 -22.33 3.91
N GLN A 51 0.32 -22.47 4.78
CA GLN A 51 -1.07 -22.52 4.41
C GLN A 51 -1.81 -21.42 5.18
N THR A 52 -2.25 -20.36 4.49
CA THR A 52 -2.75 -19.16 5.15
C THR A 52 -3.89 -18.49 4.41
N GLY A 53 -4.81 -17.89 5.18
CA GLY A 53 -5.83 -16.99 4.68
C GLY A 53 -5.33 -15.57 4.42
N GLU A 54 -4.14 -15.20 4.92
CA GLU A 54 -3.61 -13.84 4.75
C GLU A 54 -3.01 -13.56 3.36
N ALA A 55 -2.66 -14.60 2.60
CA ALA A 55 -2.02 -14.47 1.29
C ALA A 55 -3.06 -14.32 0.18
N LEU A 56 -3.46 -13.09 -0.13
CA LEU A 56 -4.47 -12.78 -1.14
C LEU A 56 -3.87 -12.18 -2.42
N ASP A 57 -2.84 -11.38 -2.30
CA ASP A 57 -2.23 -10.60 -3.37
C ASP A 57 -0.74 -10.89 -3.56
N THR A 58 -0.15 -10.39 -4.63
CA THR A 58 1.27 -10.58 -4.95
C THR A 58 2.20 -10.11 -3.84
N HIS A 59 1.87 -9.03 -3.13
CA HIS A 59 2.70 -8.50 -2.06
C HIS A 59 2.81 -9.48 -0.88
N SER A 60 1.69 -10.08 -0.47
CA SER A 60 1.65 -11.09 0.59
C SER A 60 2.54 -12.30 0.25
N PHE A 61 2.51 -12.76 -1.00
CA PHE A 61 3.40 -13.83 -1.44
C PHE A 61 4.87 -13.40 -1.45
N ALA A 62 5.16 -12.20 -1.95
CA ALA A 62 6.51 -11.66 -2.01
C ALA A 62 7.13 -11.57 -0.63
N THR A 63 6.40 -11.07 0.37
CA THR A 63 6.88 -10.92 1.74
C THR A 63 7.08 -12.28 2.42
N LEU A 64 6.14 -13.22 2.29
CA LEU A 64 6.27 -14.56 2.86
C LEU A 64 7.49 -15.32 2.28
N LEU A 65 7.68 -15.29 0.97
CA LEU A 65 8.85 -15.90 0.32
C LEU A 65 10.14 -15.19 0.75
N GLY A 66 10.11 -13.87 0.81
CA GLY A 66 11.27 -13.05 1.19
C GLY A 66 11.74 -13.27 2.62
N VAL A 67 10.86 -13.61 3.57
CA VAL A 67 11.24 -13.98 4.93
C VAL A 67 11.53 -15.48 5.09
N GLY A 68 11.37 -16.29 4.05
CA GLY A 68 11.86 -17.66 4.05
C GLY A 68 10.86 -18.76 3.73
N ALA A 69 9.59 -18.49 3.46
CA ALA A 69 8.65 -19.51 3.01
C ALA A 69 9.15 -20.20 1.72
N THR A 70 8.95 -21.50 1.62
CA THR A 70 9.30 -22.29 0.43
C THR A 70 8.10 -22.41 -0.52
N THR A 71 6.93 -22.65 0.04
CA THR A 71 5.65 -22.70 -0.69
C THR A 71 4.57 -21.99 0.09
N VAL A 72 3.59 -21.45 -0.61
CA VAL A 72 2.43 -20.78 -0.02
C VAL A 72 1.16 -21.35 -0.63
N ASN A 73 0.26 -21.84 0.21
CA ASN A 73 -1.09 -22.24 -0.15
C ASN A 73 -2.08 -21.18 0.36
N PRO A 74 -2.67 -20.38 -0.53
CA PRO A 74 -3.59 -19.32 -0.19
C PRO A 74 -5.03 -19.83 -0.14
N TYR A 75 -5.37 -20.68 0.83
CA TYR A 75 -6.65 -21.39 0.83
C TYR A 75 -7.86 -20.43 0.77
N LEU A 76 -7.82 -19.29 1.48
CA LEU A 76 -8.94 -18.35 1.48
C LEU A 76 -9.12 -17.66 0.11
N ALA A 77 -8.02 -17.33 -0.58
CA ALA A 77 -8.11 -16.78 -1.93
C ALA A 77 -8.73 -17.79 -2.91
N LEU A 78 -8.39 -19.07 -2.76
CA LEU A 78 -8.97 -20.15 -3.57
C LEU A 78 -10.45 -20.34 -3.25
N ASP A 79 -10.84 -20.29 -1.97
CA ASP A 79 -12.23 -20.38 -1.54
C ASP A 79 -13.04 -19.17 -2.06
N CYS A 80 -12.47 -17.98 -2.04
CA CYS A 80 -13.08 -16.79 -2.64
C CYS A 80 -13.27 -16.90 -4.16
N LEU A 81 -12.30 -17.49 -4.87
CA LEU A 81 -12.43 -17.77 -6.30
C LEU A 81 -13.55 -18.77 -6.57
N TYR A 82 -13.66 -19.82 -5.75
CA TYR A 82 -14.72 -20.80 -5.87
C TYR A 82 -16.10 -20.18 -5.67
N GLN A 83 -16.29 -19.39 -4.62
CA GLN A 83 -17.56 -18.70 -4.38
C GLN A 83 -17.96 -17.74 -5.52
N ARG A 84 -16.98 -17.04 -6.11
CA ARG A 84 -17.23 -16.16 -7.25
C ARG A 84 -17.55 -16.94 -8.51
N PHE A 85 -16.94 -18.09 -8.70
CA PHE A 85 -17.26 -19.01 -9.79
C PHE A 85 -18.70 -19.54 -9.65
N GLU A 86 -19.11 -20.00 -8.49
CA GLU A 86 -20.47 -20.45 -8.20
C GLU A 86 -21.52 -19.35 -8.50
N LYS A 87 -21.19 -18.10 -8.19
CA LYS A 87 -22.03 -16.93 -8.50
C LYS A 87 -21.96 -16.49 -9.97
N LYS A 88 -21.29 -17.25 -10.84
CA LYS A 88 -21.11 -16.98 -12.28
C LYS A 88 -20.50 -15.61 -12.60
N LEU A 89 -19.66 -15.08 -11.70
CA LEU A 89 -19.06 -13.75 -11.86
C LEU A 89 -17.87 -13.76 -12.81
N PHE A 90 -17.40 -14.91 -13.24
CA PHE A 90 -16.30 -15.08 -14.19
C PHE A 90 -16.75 -15.42 -15.62
N GLY A 91 -18.04 -15.29 -15.92
CA GLY A 91 -18.60 -15.62 -17.24
C GLY A 91 -18.48 -17.10 -17.55
N ASN A 92 -17.93 -17.44 -18.73
CA ASN A 92 -17.85 -18.82 -19.22
C ASN A 92 -16.54 -19.53 -18.88
N PHE A 93 -15.76 -19.05 -17.93
CA PHE A 93 -14.53 -19.74 -17.53
C PHE A 93 -14.86 -20.94 -16.63
N GLU A 94 -14.13 -22.04 -16.84
CA GLU A 94 -14.14 -23.14 -15.90
C GLU A 94 -13.36 -22.81 -14.63
N TYR A 95 -13.70 -23.42 -13.51
CA TYR A 95 -13.06 -23.15 -12.22
C TYR A 95 -11.54 -23.35 -12.25
N GLU A 96 -11.07 -24.40 -12.91
CA GLU A 96 -9.64 -24.64 -13.06
C GLU A 96 -8.90 -23.53 -13.81
N ASP A 97 -9.57 -22.91 -14.80
CA ASP A 97 -8.98 -21.79 -15.54
C ASP A 97 -8.91 -20.53 -14.68
N CYS A 98 -9.88 -20.32 -13.79
CA CYS A 98 -9.84 -19.25 -12.81
C CYS A 98 -8.63 -19.41 -11.87
N ILE A 99 -8.39 -20.61 -11.36
CA ILE A 99 -7.20 -20.92 -10.53
C ILE A 99 -5.91 -20.70 -11.31
N LYS A 100 -5.79 -21.21 -12.54
CA LYS A 100 -4.60 -21.06 -13.40
C LYS A 100 -4.30 -19.57 -13.65
N ARG A 101 -5.34 -18.75 -13.89
CA ARG A 101 -5.21 -17.30 -14.11
C ARG A 101 -4.75 -16.58 -12.85
N TYR A 102 -5.29 -16.94 -11.68
CA TYR A 102 -4.85 -16.41 -10.41
C TYR A 102 -3.37 -16.72 -10.15
N ILE A 103 -2.97 -17.99 -10.28
CA ILE A 103 -1.58 -18.42 -10.12
C ILE A 103 -0.66 -17.68 -11.10
N LYS A 104 -1.07 -17.58 -12.38
CA LYS A 104 -0.32 -16.82 -13.38
C LYS A 104 -0.15 -15.36 -13.03
N SER A 105 -1.19 -14.72 -12.49
CA SER A 105 -1.15 -13.33 -12.06
C SER A 105 -0.15 -13.12 -10.92
N VAL A 106 -0.22 -13.95 -9.87
CA VAL A 106 0.72 -13.90 -8.75
C VAL A 106 2.15 -14.13 -9.21
N ASN A 107 2.38 -15.18 -10.05
CA ASN A 107 3.71 -15.48 -10.59
C ASN A 107 4.27 -14.33 -11.42
N SER A 108 3.45 -13.74 -12.30
CA SER A 108 3.87 -12.58 -13.10
C SER A 108 4.23 -11.37 -12.24
N GLY A 109 3.48 -11.16 -11.16
CA GLY A 109 3.79 -10.11 -10.19
C GLY A 109 5.10 -10.36 -9.43
N LEU A 110 5.34 -11.58 -8.99
CA LEU A 110 6.60 -11.98 -8.34
C LEU A 110 7.80 -11.82 -9.28
N LEU A 111 7.68 -12.27 -10.53
CA LEU A 111 8.72 -12.10 -11.54
C LEU A 111 9.02 -10.62 -11.79
N LYS A 112 7.99 -9.77 -11.80
CA LYS A 112 8.18 -8.31 -11.94
C LYS A 112 8.94 -7.72 -10.75
N ILE A 113 8.62 -8.13 -9.51
CA ILE A 113 9.34 -7.70 -8.31
C ILE A 113 10.80 -8.13 -8.38
N MET A 114 11.05 -9.41 -8.67
CA MET A 114 12.40 -9.97 -8.78
C MET A 114 13.21 -9.29 -9.90
N SER A 115 12.59 -9.06 -11.05
CA SER A 115 13.23 -8.38 -12.18
C SER A 115 13.69 -6.96 -11.82
N LYS A 116 12.87 -6.20 -11.08
CA LYS A 116 13.26 -4.86 -10.59
C LYS A 116 14.43 -4.88 -9.60
N MET A 117 14.60 -5.98 -8.89
CA MET A 117 15.72 -6.19 -7.95
C MET A 117 16.94 -6.81 -8.63
N GLY A 118 16.87 -7.18 -9.91
CA GLY A 118 17.94 -7.89 -10.62
C GLY A 118 18.10 -9.34 -10.19
N ILE A 119 17.08 -9.96 -9.59
CA ILE A 119 17.12 -11.34 -9.10
C ILE A 119 16.47 -12.26 -10.14
N SER A 120 17.23 -13.19 -10.70
CA SER A 120 16.77 -14.08 -11.78
C SER A 120 16.16 -15.38 -11.29
N VAL A 121 16.48 -15.83 -10.07
CA VAL A 121 15.99 -17.13 -9.54
C VAL A 121 15.36 -16.96 -8.17
N LEU A 122 14.24 -17.66 -7.94
CA LEU A 122 13.47 -17.56 -6.71
C LEU A 122 14.27 -18.00 -5.47
N SER A 123 15.19 -18.93 -5.62
CA SER A 123 16.08 -19.37 -4.53
C SER A 123 16.95 -18.25 -3.96
N SER A 124 17.33 -17.29 -4.79
CA SER A 124 18.10 -16.10 -4.37
C SER A 124 17.21 -15.00 -3.75
N TYR A 125 15.92 -14.99 -4.08
CA TYR A 125 14.95 -14.08 -3.47
C TYR A 125 14.50 -14.58 -2.10
N ARG A 126 14.31 -15.88 -1.97
CA ARG A 126 13.77 -16.53 -0.78
C ARG A 126 14.69 -16.36 0.42
N GLY A 127 14.15 -15.77 1.50
CA GLY A 127 14.92 -15.49 2.71
C GLY A 127 15.95 -14.37 2.55
N GLY A 128 15.94 -13.63 1.45
CA GLY A 128 16.85 -12.52 1.21
C GLY A 128 16.51 -11.26 2.00
N CYS A 129 15.36 -11.21 2.66
CA CYS A 129 14.91 -10.08 3.48
C CYS A 129 15.04 -8.71 2.79
N ASN A 130 14.75 -8.67 1.49
CA ASN A 130 14.88 -7.48 0.64
C ASN A 130 13.72 -6.49 0.84
N PHE A 131 13.40 -6.19 2.08
CA PHE A 131 12.30 -5.32 2.47
C PHE A 131 12.78 -4.25 3.42
N GLU A 132 11.98 -3.21 3.52
CA GLU A 132 12.05 -2.21 4.57
C GLU A 132 10.82 -2.35 5.44
N THR A 133 11.02 -2.45 6.76
CA THR A 133 9.91 -2.54 7.72
C THR A 133 9.58 -1.15 8.24
N VAL A 134 8.31 -0.81 8.19
CA VAL A 134 7.78 0.45 8.70
C VAL A 134 6.70 0.17 9.75
N GLY A 135 6.84 0.78 10.93
CA GLY A 135 5.81 0.71 11.97
C GLY A 135 5.87 -0.51 12.87
N LEU A 136 6.89 -1.37 12.78
CA LEU A 136 7.18 -2.41 13.76
C LEU A 136 8.36 -2.02 14.64
N SER A 137 8.34 -2.43 15.90
CA SER A 137 9.45 -2.17 16.83
C SER A 137 10.74 -2.80 16.32
N ARG A 138 11.87 -2.12 16.53
CA ARG A 138 13.18 -2.65 16.14
C ARG A 138 13.52 -3.97 16.80
N THR A 139 13.01 -4.21 18.03
CA THR A 139 13.17 -5.47 18.73
C THR A 139 12.50 -6.62 17.97
N ILE A 140 11.24 -6.45 17.54
CA ILE A 140 10.56 -7.47 16.71
C ILE A 140 11.32 -7.74 15.43
N VAL A 141 11.80 -6.67 14.77
CA VAL A 141 12.52 -6.83 13.51
C VAL A 141 13.84 -7.57 13.72
N SER A 142 14.60 -7.26 14.77
CA SER A 142 15.86 -7.97 15.07
C SER A 142 15.64 -9.45 15.42
N ASP A 143 14.56 -9.76 16.14
CA ASP A 143 14.32 -11.11 16.65
C ASP A 143 13.74 -12.04 15.58
N TYR A 144 12.79 -11.53 14.78
CA TYR A 144 12.01 -12.35 13.84
C TYR A 144 12.35 -12.15 12.38
N PHE A 145 12.93 -11.00 12.03
CA PHE A 145 13.28 -10.64 10.66
C PHE A 145 14.73 -10.12 10.56
N PRO A 146 15.73 -10.90 11.02
CA PRO A 146 17.11 -10.46 11.00
C PRO A 146 17.56 -10.15 9.58
N GLY A 147 18.23 -8.99 9.41
CA GLY A 147 18.65 -8.48 8.10
C GLY A 147 17.66 -7.52 7.44
N VAL A 148 16.43 -7.40 7.93
CA VAL A 148 15.47 -6.41 7.43
C VAL A 148 15.77 -5.03 8.03
N VAL A 149 15.73 -4.00 7.17
CA VAL A 149 15.96 -2.61 7.60
C VAL A 149 14.71 -2.05 8.25
N SER A 150 14.85 -1.43 9.44
CA SER A 150 13.77 -0.73 10.15
C SER A 150 14.19 0.69 10.46
N LYS A 151 13.87 1.62 9.56
CA LYS A 151 14.12 3.07 9.76
C LYS A 151 13.10 3.69 10.71
N ILE A 152 11.83 3.33 10.56
CA ILE A 152 10.72 3.84 11.36
C ILE A 152 10.24 2.72 12.27
N SER A 153 10.49 2.89 13.57
CA SER A 153 10.00 1.97 14.61
C SER A 153 8.50 2.17 14.86
N GLY A 154 7.88 1.24 15.58
CA GLY A 154 6.45 1.30 15.86
C GLY A 154 6.02 0.30 16.92
N ILE A 155 4.92 -0.43 16.65
CA ILE A 155 4.28 -1.34 17.60
C ILE A 155 5.14 -2.57 17.89
N GLY A 156 5.10 -2.99 19.17
CA GLY A 156 5.65 -4.26 19.65
C GLY A 156 4.65 -5.41 19.56
N LEU A 157 5.01 -6.57 20.12
CA LEU A 157 4.15 -7.77 20.13
C LEU A 157 2.77 -7.48 20.75
N THR A 158 2.71 -6.74 21.85
CA THR A 158 1.45 -6.35 22.50
C THR A 158 0.56 -5.50 21.55
N GLY A 159 1.18 -4.61 20.76
CA GLY A 159 0.44 -3.83 19.77
C GLY A 159 -0.10 -4.67 18.62
N ILE A 160 0.67 -5.67 18.17
CA ILE A 160 0.23 -6.66 17.17
C ILE A 160 -0.92 -7.49 17.73
N GLU A 161 -0.78 -8.03 18.94
CA GLU A 161 -1.83 -8.80 19.60
C GLU A 161 -3.13 -7.99 19.70
N LYS A 162 -3.06 -6.73 20.16
CA LYS A 162 -4.23 -5.86 20.26
C LYS A 162 -4.93 -5.68 18.90
N LYS A 163 -4.18 -5.48 17.82
CA LYS A 163 -4.76 -5.36 16.47
C LYS A 163 -5.46 -6.64 16.03
N ILE A 164 -4.85 -7.80 16.29
CA ILE A 164 -5.44 -9.08 15.91
C ILE A 164 -6.71 -9.34 16.70
N ARG A 165 -6.73 -9.02 18.01
CA ARG A 165 -7.94 -9.14 18.82
C ARG A 165 -9.07 -8.31 18.29
N VAL A 166 -8.84 -7.05 17.96
CA VAL A 166 -9.88 -6.18 17.38
C VAL A 166 -10.48 -6.80 16.12
N ILE A 167 -9.65 -7.25 15.17
CA ILE A 167 -10.12 -7.87 13.92
C ILE A 167 -10.87 -9.18 14.20
N HIS A 168 -10.39 -9.96 15.17
CA HIS A 168 -11.03 -11.21 15.55
C HIS A 168 -12.39 -10.98 16.21
N ASP A 169 -12.47 -10.05 17.17
CA ASP A 169 -13.69 -9.71 17.87
C ASP A 169 -14.73 -9.16 16.87
N GLU A 170 -14.33 -8.28 15.95
CA GLU A 170 -15.20 -7.82 14.86
C GLU A 170 -15.73 -8.97 14.00
N ALA A 171 -14.93 -10.00 13.76
CA ALA A 171 -15.32 -11.13 12.91
C ALA A 171 -16.28 -12.12 13.60
N PHE A 172 -16.22 -12.26 14.92
CA PHE A 172 -17.00 -13.25 15.67
C PHE A 172 -18.13 -12.65 16.52
N GLU A 173 -18.00 -11.39 16.95
CA GLU A 173 -19.01 -10.71 17.78
C GLU A 173 -20.05 -9.94 16.94
N SER A 174 -19.72 -9.62 15.69
CA SER A 174 -20.65 -8.90 14.81
C SER A 174 -21.80 -9.80 14.38
N GLU A 175 -23.02 -9.43 14.76
CA GLU A 175 -24.26 -10.06 14.25
C GLU A 175 -24.48 -9.76 12.77
N ASP A 176 -23.84 -8.71 12.25
CA ASP A 176 -23.93 -8.28 10.87
C ASP A 176 -22.95 -9.07 10.00
N SER A 177 -23.49 -9.94 9.14
CA SER A 177 -22.71 -10.66 8.12
C SER A 177 -22.25 -9.76 6.95
N VAL A 178 -22.47 -8.45 7.03
CA VAL A 178 -22.14 -7.50 5.97
C VAL A 178 -20.71 -7.02 6.13
N LEU A 179 -19.88 -7.35 5.16
CA LEU A 179 -18.50 -6.86 5.12
C LEU A 179 -18.45 -5.34 4.96
N PRO A 180 -17.44 -4.67 5.55
CA PRO A 180 -17.21 -3.24 5.35
C PRO A 180 -17.17 -2.88 3.85
N ILE A 181 -17.68 -1.71 3.50
CA ILE A 181 -17.72 -1.23 2.11
C ILE A 181 -16.33 -1.15 1.50
N GLY A 182 -15.31 -0.98 2.32
CA GLY A 182 -13.92 -0.82 1.90
C GLY A 182 -13.72 0.52 1.19
N GLY A 183 -12.90 0.53 0.14
CA GLY A 183 -12.64 1.73 -0.65
C GLY A 183 -11.22 2.28 -0.50
N ILE A 184 -10.26 1.51 0.03
CA ILE A 184 -8.86 1.94 0.20
C ILE A 184 -8.25 2.36 -1.14
N TYR A 185 -8.41 1.56 -2.19
CA TYR A 185 -7.81 1.83 -3.51
C TYR A 185 -8.66 2.72 -4.42
N ARG A 186 -9.94 2.81 -4.15
CA ARG A 186 -10.89 3.61 -4.93
C ARG A 186 -11.98 4.13 -4.01
N TYR A 187 -12.27 5.44 -4.08
CA TYR A 187 -13.36 6.05 -3.32
C TYR A 187 -14.67 5.30 -3.51
N ARG A 188 -15.34 5.00 -2.40
CA ARG A 188 -16.70 4.48 -2.34
C ARG A 188 -17.52 5.30 -1.34
N LYS A 189 -18.73 5.60 -1.71
CA LYS A 189 -19.66 6.28 -0.80
C LYS A 189 -19.86 5.44 0.46
N ASN A 190 -19.70 6.05 1.64
CA ASN A 190 -19.73 5.40 2.95
C ASN A 190 -18.63 4.35 3.19
N GLY A 191 -17.58 4.34 2.36
CA GLY A 191 -16.38 3.53 2.57
C GLY A 191 -15.28 4.32 3.25
N GLU A 192 -14.03 3.88 3.00
CA GLU A 192 -12.82 4.52 3.53
C GLU A 192 -12.76 6.02 3.20
N LEU A 193 -12.23 6.77 4.14
CA LEU A 193 -12.07 8.22 4.00
C LEU A 193 -10.92 8.54 3.03
N HIS A 194 -11.18 9.42 2.07
CA HIS A 194 -10.19 9.92 1.12
C HIS A 194 -10.08 11.44 1.21
N GLN A 195 -8.86 11.97 1.03
CA GLN A 195 -8.64 13.41 0.95
C GLN A 195 -9.37 14.03 -0.24
N TYR A 196 -9.33 13.33 -1.39
CA TYR A 196 -10.00 13.76 -2.61
C TYR A 196 -11.37 13.11 -2.73
N GLN A 197 -12.35 13.67 -2.04
CA GLN A 197 -13.74 13.22 -2.13
C GLN A 197 -14.45 13.87 -3.30
N GLY A 198 -15.33 13.12 -3.98
CA GLY A 198 -16.07 13.61 -5.14
C GLY A 198 -16.82 14.92 -4.89
N LYS A 199 -17.41 15.09 -3.71
CA LYS A 199 -18.09 16.32 -3.30
C LYS A 199 -17.15 17.53 -3.29
N LEU A 200 -15.95 17.39 -2.68
CA LEU A 200 -14.99 18.47 -2.57
C LEU A 200 -14.37 18.81 -3.93
N ILE A 201 -14.07 17.80 -4.76
CA ILE A 201 -13.60 18.00 -6.13
C ILE A 201 -14.63 18.78 -6.95
N HIS A 202 -15.92 18.42 -6.85
CA HIS A 202 -16.99 19.12 -7.55
C HIS A 202 -17.13 20.58 -7.08
N MET A 203 -16.99 20.85 -5.78
CA MET A 203 -16.97 22.20 -5.25
C MET A 203 -15.81 23.02 -5.79
N LEU A 204 -14.61 22.45 -5.87
CA LEU A 204 -13.44 23.10 -6.45
C LEU A 204 -13.66 23.41 -7.93
N GLN A 205 -14.15 22.45 -8.72
CA GLN A 205 -14.46 22.63 -10.14
C GLN A 205 -15.52 23.72 -10.33
N SER A 206 -16.56 23.75 -9.51
CA SER A 206 -17.60 24.79 -9.56
C SER A 206 -17.03 26.16 -9.20
N ALA A 207 -16.14 26.24 -8.20
CA ALA A 207 -15.51 27.50 -7.81
C ALA A 207 -14.66 28.06 -8.96
N VAL A 208 -13.86 27.20 -9.60
CA VAL A 208 -12.99 27.59 -10.74
C VAL A 208 -13.83 27.96 -11.96
N GLY A 209 -14.81 27.16 -12.34
CA GLY A 209 -15.64 27.42 -13.52
C GLY A 209 -16.51 28.67 -13.40
N SER A 210 -17.00 29.03 -12.19
CA SER A 210 -17.77 30.22 -11.95
C SER A 210 -16.94 31.45 -11.53
N GLY A 211 -15.63 31.29 -11.28
CA GLY A 211 -14.79 32.34 -10.71
C GLY A 211 -15.23 32.80 -9.30
N SER A 212 -15.98 31.96 -8.58
CA SER A 212 -16.58 32.35 -7.29
C SER A 212 -15.68 32.02 -6.11
N TYR A 213 -15.11 33.08 -5.50
CA TYR A 213 -14.33 32.93 -4.27
C TYR A 213 -15.17 32.44 -3.07
N THR A 214 -16.48 32.74 -3.05
CA THR A 214 -17.38 32.24 -2.01
C THR A 214 -17.52 30.72 -2.07
N VAL A 215 -17.59 30.14 -3.27
CA VAL A 215 -17.62 28.68 -3.45
C VAL A 215 -16.27 28.07 -3.10
N TYR A 216 -15.16 28.74 -3.45
CA TYR A 216 -13.82 28.31 -3.05
C TYR A 216 -13.63 28.27 -1.52
N LYS A 217 -14.14 29.27 -0.78
CA LYS A 217 -14.12 29.25 0.69
C LYS A 217 -14.84 28.04 1.27
N LYS A 218 -16.00 27.65 0.70
CA LYS A 218 -16.71 26.43 1.15
C LYS A 218 -15.90 25.15 0.86
N TYR A 219 -15.19 25.11 -0.26
CA TYR A 219 -14.27 24.03 -0.56
C TYR A 219 -13.13 23.96 0.46
N ALA A 220 -12.47 25.09 0.73
CA ALA A 220 -11.38 25.19 1.71
C ALA A 220 -11.83 24.77 3.10
N GLU A 221 -12.99 25.27 3.56
CA GLU A 221 -13.59 24.86 4.83
C GLU A 221 -13.90 23.36 4.87
N GLY A 222 -14.39 22.80 3.77
CA GLY A 222 -14.60 21.36 3.65
C GLY A 222 -13.32 20.54 3.79
N ILE A 223 -12.21 20.99 3.24
CA ILE A 223 -10.88 20.35 3.40
C ILE A 223 -10.39 20.46 4.86
N TYR A 224 -10.49 21.64 5.47
CA TYR A 224 -10.04 21.86 6.87
C TYR A 224 -10.83 21.03 7.89
N ASN A 225 -12.08 20.73 7.62
CA ASN A 225 -12.94 19.94 8.51
C ASN A 225 -12.82 18.42 8.30
N LEU A 226 -11.96 17.95 7.39
CA LEU A 226 -11.67 16.53 7.27
C LEU A 226 -10.88 16.02 8.48
N PRO A 227 -11.15 14.79 8.94
CA PRO A 227 -10.26 14.12 9.86
C PRO A 227 -8.84 14.03 9.27
N PRO A 228 -7.78 13.98 10.10
CA PRO A 228 -6.42 13.83 9.60
C PRO A 228 -6.26 12.54 8.79
N ILE A 229 -5.81 12.66 7.54
CA ILE A 229 -5.55 11.54 6.63
C ILE A 229 -4.05 11.41 6.35
N ASN A 230 -3.36 12.56 6.25
CA ASN A 230 -1.92 12.63 6.01
C ASN A 230 -1.21 13.15 7.26
N LEU A 231 0.08 12.83 7.40
CA LEU A 231 0.89 13.36 8.51
C LEU A 231 0.91 14.89 8.57
N ARG A 232 0.88 15.58 7.43
CA ARG A 232 0.82 17.05 7.39
C ARG A 232 -0.44 17.61 8.03
N ASP A 233 -1.55 16.88 8.05
CA ASP A 233 -2.82 17.31 8.64
C ASP A 233 -2.75 17.35 10.17
N LEU A 234 -1.70 16.73 10.75
CA LEU A 234 -1.36 16.78 12.19
C LEU A 234 -0.36 17.89 12.53
N ILE A 235 0.15 18.61 11.53
CA ILE A 235 1.16 19.66 11.71
C ILE A 235 0.48 21.02 11.67
N ASP A 236 0.87 21.89 12.60
CA ASP A 236 0.40 23.28 12.68
C ASP A 236 1.57 24.22 12.93
N PHE A 237 1.34 25.51 12.74
CA PHE A 237 2.33 26.53 13.05
C PHE A 237 2.58 26.60 14.57
N ARG A 238 3.82 26.84 14.95
CA ARG A 238 4.16 26.99 16.37
C ARG A 238 3.44 28.21 16.96
N LYS A 239 2.66 28.02 18.02
CA LYS A 239 1.84 29.02 18.68
C LYS A 239 2.62 30.33 19.01
N ARG A 240 3.93 30.22 19.31
CA ARG A 240 4.80 31.37 19.58
C ARG A 240 4.92 32.39 18.43
N TYR A 241 4.63 31.94 17.18
CA TYR A 241 4.66 32.83 16.01
C TYR A 241 3.27 33.32 15.60
N LEU A 242 2.20 32.66 16.04
CA LEU A 242 0.83 33.06 15.71
C LEU A 242 0.38 34.37 16.39
N ASN A 243 1.04 34.76 17.48
CA ASN A 243 0.69 35.95 18.25
C ASN A 243 1.50 37.21 17.85
N LYS A 244 2.33 37.10 16.80
CA LYS A 244 3.09 38.26 16.28
C LYS A 244 2.56 38.55 14.87
N SER A 245 1.64 39.51 14.78
CA SER A 245 1.31 40.08 13.47
C SER A 245 2.44 41.01 13.02
N ILE A 246 2.76 40.95 11.74
CA ILE A 246 3.68 41.90 11.08
C ILE A 246 2.83 42.84 10.21
N ASP A 247 3.40 43.99 9.85
CA ASP A 247 2.74 44.90 8.93
C ASP A 247 2.62 44.22 7.54
N VAL A 248 1.52 44.56 6.83
CA VAL A 248 1.28 43.98 5.49
C VAL A 248 2.40 44.33 4.51
N SER A 249 3.06 45.49 4.69
CA SER A 249 4.20 45.90 3.87
C SER A 249 5.46 45.03 4.07
N GLU A 250 5.55 44.34 5.19
CA GLU A 250 6.63 43.36 5.48
C GLU A 250 6.33 41.97 4.95
N VAL A 251 5.08 41.70 4.50
CA VAL A 251 4.69 40.41 3.92
C VAL A 251 5.22 40.32 2.49
N GLU A 252 5.83 39.19 2.16
CA GLU A 252 6.33 38.94 0.80
C GLU A 252 5.22 39.10 -0.24
N PRO A 253 5.44 39.83 -1.34
CA PRO A 253 4.45 39.96 -2.42
C PRO A 253 4.09 38.63 -3.06
N ILE A 254 2.82 38.47 -3.46
CA ILE A 254 2.30 37.25 -4.09
C ILE A 254 3.13 36.83 -5.32
N GLU A 255 3.57 37.77 -6.12
CA GLU A 255 4.37 37.53 -7.33
C GLU A 255 5.71 36.84 -7.03
N ASN A 256 6.28 37.10 -5.85
CA ASN A 256 7.51 36.45 -5.40
C ASN A 256 7.22 35.05 -4.82
N ILE A 257 6.10 34.91 -4.11
CA ILE A 257 5.65 33.62 -3.59
C ILE A 257 5.38 32.64 -4.75
N LEU A 258 4.67 33.07 -5.77
CA LEU A 258 4.29 32.24 -6.93
C LEU A 258 5.50 31.69 -7.70
N LYS A 259 6.64 32.40 -7.72
CA LYS A 259 7.88 31.91 -8.35
C LYS A 259 8.43 30.61 -7.74
N ARG A 260 8.05 30.30 -6.51
CA ARG A 260 8.46 29.08 -5.81
C ARG A 260 7.50 27.90 -6.01
N PHE A 261 6.38 28.11 -6.72
CA PHE A 261 5.44 27.04 -7.03
C PHE A 261 5.73 26.47 -8.42
N GLY A 262 5.64 25.16 -8.53
CA GLY A 262 5.80 24.44 -9.78
C GLY A 262 4.71 23.40 -9.95
N SER A 263 4.41 23.04 -11.20
CA SER A 263 3.58 21.88 -11.49
C SER A 263 4.34 20.60 -11.16
N GLY A 264 3.62 19.50 -10.92
CA GLY A 264 4.23 18.18 -10.95
C GLY A 264 4.83 17.88 -12.31
N SER A 265 5.83 16.99 -12.39
CA SER A 265 6.37 16.51 -13.65
C SER A 265 5.29 15.83 -14.49
N MET A 266 5.13 16.28 -15.73
CA MET A 266 4.12 15.81 -16.66
C MET A 266 4.77 15.47 -18.00
N SER A 267 4.66 14.20 -18.42
CA SER A 267 5.10 13.80 -19.75
C SER A 267 3.96 13.93 -20.75
N HIS A 268 4.24 14.40 -21.97
CA HIS A 268 3.25 14.43 -23.05
C HIS A 268 2.66 13.04 -23.34
N GLY A 269 3.40 11.96 -23.14
CA GLY A 269 2.90 10.59 -23.29
C GLY A 269 1.89 10.15 -22.22
N ALA A 270 1.84 10.81 -21.05
CA ALA A 270 0.93 10.50 -19.96
C ALA A 270 -0.34 11.37 -19.95
N LEU A 271 -0.31 12.51 -20.65
CA LEU A 271 -1.40 13.46 -20.77
C LEU A 271 -1.72 13.72 -22.25
N SER A 272 -2.95 14.17 -22.53
CA SER A 272 -3.28 14.70 -23.84
C SER A 272 -2.53 16.02 -24.06
N LYS A 273 -2.37 16.41 -25.35
CA LYS A 273 -1.77 17.67 -25.74
C LYS A 273 -2.45 18.87 -25.05
N GLU A 274 -3.77 18.90 -25.10
CA GLU A 274 -4.58 20.00 -24.55
C GLU A 274 -4.41 20.13 -23.04
N ALA A 275 -4.35 19.02 -22.31
CA ALA A 275 -4.15 19.03 -20.87
C ALA A 275 -2.75 19.53 -20.52
N HIS A 276 -1.72 19.06 -21.23
CA HIS A 276 -0.33 19.46 -21.01
C HIS A 276 -0.14 20.96 -21.29
N GLU A 277 -0.61 21.45 -22.44
CA GLU A 277 -0.54 22.86 -22.82
C GLU A 277 -1.31 23.76 -21.82
N THR A 278 -2.52 23.36 -21.41
CA THR A 278 -3.35 24.13 -20.47
C THR A 278 -2.63 24.31 -19.13
N LEU A 279 -2.00 23.26 -18.62
CA LEU A 279 -1.24 23.33 -17.37
C LEU A 279 0.00 24.21 -17.50
N ALA A 280 0.76 24.08 -18.60
CA ALA A 280 1.93 24.91 -18.86
C ALA A 280 1.55 26.39 -18.99
N ILE A 281 0.50 26.71 -19.76
CA ILE A 281 -0.02 28.08 -19.90
C ILE A 281 -0.48 28.63 -18.54
N GLY A 282 -1.20 27.81 -17.74
CA GLY A 282 -1.65 28.21 -16.41
C GLY A 282 -0.48 28.58 -15.50
N MET A 283 0.56 27.76 -15.45
CA MET A 283 1.76 28.03 -14.63
C MET A 283 2.52 29.28 -15.14
N ASN A 284 2.68 29.45 -16.44
CA ASN A 284 3.33 30.62 -17.02
C ASN A 284 2.57 31.92 -16.71
N ARG A 285 1.24 31.89 -16.75
CA ARG A 285 0.40 33.06 -16.41
C ARG A 285 0.61 33.55 -14.99
N ILE A 286 0.78 32.65 -14.03
CA ILE A 286 1.06 32.99 -12.64
C ILE A 286 2.54 33.18 -12.36
N ARG A 287 3.41 33.09 -13.36
CA ARG A 287 4.89 33.16 -13.23
C ARG A 287 5.46 32.06 -12.32
N GLY A 288 4.78 30.94 -12.22
CA GLY A 288 5.27 29.72 -11.60
C GLY A 288 6.10 28.89 -12.59
N ALA A 289 6.71 27.81 -12.10
CA ALA A 289 7.47 26.88 -12.91
C ALA A 289 6.56 25.78 -13.50
N SER A 290 6.67 25.52 -14.79
CA SER A 290 6.10 24.32 -15.41
C SER A 290 7.18 23.27 -15.56
N CYS A 291 6.95 22.05 -15.07
CA CYS A 291 7.91 20.97 -15.11
C CYS A 291 7.45 19.91 -16.12
N SER A 292 8.28 19.66 -17.13
CA SER A 292 8.11 18.52 -18.03
C SER A 292 8.62 17.25 -17.37
N GLY A 293 8.05 16.09 -17.74
CA GLY A 293 8.53 14.79 -17.27
C GLY A 293 9.70 14.26 -18.13
N GLU A 294 10.25 13.13 -17.73
CA GLU A 294 11.32 12.44 -18.46
C GLU A 294 10.91 12.01 -19.89
N GLY A 295 9.60 11.82 -20.14
CA GLY A 295 9.05 11.50 -21.46
C GLY A 295 9.07 12.65 -22.47
N GLY A 296 9.53 13.84 -22.08
CA GLY A 296 9.67 15.01 -22.92
C GLY A 296 8.36 15.75 -23.17
N GLU A 297 8.49 16.82 -23.95
CA GLU A 297 7.42 17.72 -24.35
C GLU A 297 7.24 17.71 -25.88
N LEU A 298 6.13 18.25 -26.35
CA LEU A 298 6.00 18.59 -27.77
C LEU A 298 7.07 19.62 -28.14
N SER A 299 7.78 19.40 -29.23
CA SER A 299 8.84 20.31 -29.71
C SER A 299 8.38 21.76 -29.95
N LEU A 300 7.07 21.98 -30.02
CA LEU A 300 6.45 23.29 -30.17
C LEU A 300 6.36 24.11 -28.87
N ILE A 301 6.59 23.49 -27.71
CA ILE A 301 6.51 24.16 -26.40
C ILE A 301 7.80 24.94 -26.10
N HIS A 302 8.87 24.64 -26.79
CA HIS A 302 10.16 25.36 -26.69
C HIS A 302 10.18 26.71 -27.43
N ILE A 303 9.10 27.06 -28.10
CA ILE A 303 8.91 28.32 -28.74
C ILE A 303 8.14 29.29 -27.85
#